data_352f09b4ed7fb825ab54451cd3ecb583
#
_entry.id   352f09b4ed7fb825ab54451cd3ecb583
#
_cell.length_a   1.000
_cell.length_b   1.000
_cell.length_c   1.000
_cell.angle_alpha   90.00
_cell.angle_beta   90.00
_cell.angle_gamma   90.00
#
_symmetry.space_group_name_H-M   'P 1'
#
loop_
_entity.id
_entity.type
_entity.pdbx_description
1 polymer ?
#
loop_
_entity_poly.entity_id
_entity_poly.type
_entity_poly.pdbx_seq_one_letter_code
_entity_poly.pdbx_strand_id
1 'polypeptide(L)'
;MSRTGAALTNFDPRWVDAALAILDEQDDQSKVQKKIILARIRARIERLHGPDVVTFPSTASAYRALDELTRGRGTFAGSTKAKRSIANRPAAPYGRLTASRPGEFVLLDTTPLNVFAVAPVTGKWVCADLTVAIDLYSRCVLGLRLTPGSTKSIDVSGVLAEAMQPFDLPGSWGTAARVPYHGVPDTVLVDPTRTDVARFTRAGILPETIVVDHGRPFLSEHVTTACARLGISIQPARIYPPTDKSPVERFFRTLDSLLQE
;
A
#
# COMPACT_ATOMS: atom_id res chain seq x y z
N MET A 1 -32.32 19.84 -1.17
CA MET A 1 -32.89 19.22 0.04
C MET A 1 -32.28 17.80 0.17
N SER A 2 -31.44 17.62 1.18
CA SER A 2 -30.61 16.41 1.33
C SER A 2 -31.46 15.22 1.74
N ARG A 3 -31.21 14.05 1.12
CA ARG A 3 -31.82 12.73 1.44
C ARG A 3 -31.62 12.26 2.88
N THR A 4 -30.81 12.96 3.66
CA THR A 4 -30.48 12.68 5.06
C THR A 4 -31.66 12.91 6.01
N GLY A 5 -32.63 13.73 5.64
CA GLY A 5 -33.78 14.07 6.48
C GLY A 5 -34.83 12.98 6.66
N ALA A 6 -35.02 12.11 5.65
CA ALA A 6 -36.14 11.15 5.66
C ALA A 6 -35.92 9.92 6.56
N ALA A 7 -34.68 9.52 6.82
CA ALA A 7 -34.35 8.34 7.63
C ALA A 7 -34.38 8.62 9.15
N LEU A 8 -34.34 9.88 9.57
CA LEU A 8 -34.24 10.30 10.97
C LEU A 8 -35.56 10.90 11.52
N THR A 9 -36.59 11.00 10.70
CA THR A 9 -37.92 11.57 11.09
C THR A 9 -38.61 10.81 12.22
N ASN A 10 -38.25 9.54 12.42
CA ASN A 10 -38.84 8.70 13.48
C ASN A 10 -38.04 8.72 14.80
N PHE A 11 -37.02 9.59 14.91
CA PHE A 11 -36.23 9.72 16.12
C PHE A 11 -36.62 11.01 16.88
N ASP A 12 -36.52 10.94 18.21
CA ASP A 12 -36.68 12.17 19.03
C ASP A 12 -35.59 13.17 18.60
N PRO A 13 -35.96 14.41 18.25
CA PRO A 13 -35.00 15.45 17.84
C PRO A 13 -33.86 15.64 18.84
N ARG A 14 -34.14 15.56 20.13
CA ARG A 14 -33.14 15.70 21.19
C ARG A 14 -32.11 14.57 21.17
N TRP A 15 -32.54 13.37 20.77
CA TRP A 15 -31.61 12.25 20.56
C TRP A 15 -30.70 12.51 19.36
N VAL A 16 -31.24 13.03 18.26
CA VAL A 16 -30.47 13.36 17.05
C VAL A 16 -29.44 14.45 17.33
N ASP A 17 -29.84 15.52 18.02
CA ASP A 17 -28.96 16.63 18.41
C ASP A 17 -27.82 16.15 19.32
N ALA A 18 -28.14 15.33 20.32
CA ALA A 18 -27.13 14.74 21.20
C ALA A 18 -26.17 13.81 20.44
N ALA A 19 -26.69 13.04 19.48
CA ALA A 19 -25.87 12.17 18.63
C ALA A 19 -24.91 12.96 17.75
N LEU A 20 -25.38 14.02 17.08
CA LEU A 20 -24.55 14.90 16.26
C LEU A 20 -23.45 15.54 17.10
N ALA A 21 -23.78 16.11 18.25
CA ALA A 21 -22.79 16.74 19.12
C ALA A 21 -21.71 15.75 19.59
N ILE A 22 -22.08 14.53 19.98
CA ILE A 22 -21.09 13.49 20.38
C ILE A 22 -20.25 13.05 19.18
N LEU A 23 -20.82 12.96 17.98
CA LEU A 23 -20.10 12.60 16.77
C LEU A 23 -19.10 13.69 16.35
N ASP A 24 -19.46 14.96 16.49
CA ASP A 24 -18.60 16.10 16.19
C ASP A 24 -17.42 16.17 17.20
N GLU A 25 -17.67 15.93 18.49
CA GLU A 25 -16.62 15.79 19.51
C GLU A 25 -15.66 14.64 19.22
N GLN A 26 -16.11 13.60 18.49
CA GLN A 26 -15.35 12.40 18.18
C GLN A 26 -14.57 12.48 16.86
N ASP A 27 -14.80 13.50 16.03
CA ASP A 27 -14.32 13.53 14.64
C ASP A 27 -12.78 13.48 14.51
N ASP A 28 -12.05 14.05 15.49
CA ASP A 28 -10.58 14.04 15.52
C ASP A 28 -9.97 13.03 16.50
N GLN A 29 -10.76 12.16 17.10
CA GLN A 29 -10.30 11.20 18.10
C GLN A 29 -10.11 9.78 17.52
N SER A 30 -9.53 8.89 18.33
CA SER A 30 -9.38 7.48 17.96
C SER A 30 -10.73 6.80 17.78
N LYS A 31 -10.75 5.70 17.00
CA LYS A 31 -11.95 4.89 16.76
C LYS A 31 -12.62 4.48 18.05
N VAL A 32 -13.92 4.72 18.12
CA VAL A 32 -14.76 4.31 19.23
C VAL A 32 -15.80 3.32 18.73
N GLN A 33 -16.09 2.29 19.53
CA GLN A 33 -17.17 1.37 19.22
C GLN A 33 -18.53 2.06 19.31
N LYS A 34 -19.47 1.74 18.42
CA LYS A 34 -20.83 2.31 18.41
C LYS A 34 -21.52 2.18 19.78
N LYS A 35 -21.27 1.07 20.51
CA LYS A 35 -21.80 0.86 21.85
C LYS A 35 -21.40 1.96 22.84
N ILE A 36 -20.15 2.44 22.76
CA ILE A 36 -19.64 3.51 23.62
C ILE A 36 -20.26 4.84 23.23
N ILE A 37 -20.43 5.12 21.92
CA ILE A 37 -21.11 6.31 21.45
C ILE A 37 -22.56 6.35 21.97
N LEU A 38 -23.29 5.25 21.88
CA LEU A 38 -24.65 5.18 22.41
C LEU A 38 -24.72 5.42 23.93
N ALA A 39 -23.75 4.91 24.69
CA ALA A 39 -23.67 5.17 26.14
C ALA A 39 -23.41 6.66 26.42
N ARG A 40 -22.54 7.30 25.64
CA ARG A 40 -22.26 8.75 25.76
C ARG A 40 -23.49 9.59 25.39
N ILE A 41 -24.21 9.23 24.32
CA ILE A 41 -25.47 9.90 23.94
C ILE A 41 -26.47 9.80 25.07
N ARG A 42 -26.65 8.61 25.66
CA ARG A 42 -27.55 8.40 26.78
C ARG A 42 -27.18 9.28 27.97
N ALA A 43 -25.93 9.23 28.41
CA ALA A 43 -25.44 10.03 29.53
C ALA A 43 -25.62 11.54 29.30
N ARG A 44 -25.42 12.02 28.05
CA ARG A 44 -25.64 13.42 27.69
C ARG A 44 -27.10 13.83 27.77
N ILE A 45 -27.99 12.99 27.25
CA ILE A 45 -29.44 13.23 27.30
C ILE A 45 -29.94 13.22 28.73
N GLU A 46 -29.58 12.24 29.53
CA GLU A 46 -29.97 12.16 30.95
C GLU A 46 -29.48 13.38 31.75
N ARG A 47 -28.28 13.88 31.46
CA ARG A 47 -27.73 15.08 32.08
C ARG A 47 -28.47 16.35 31.65
N LEU A 48 -28.92 16.49 30.40
CA LEU A 48 -29.52 17.68 29.86
C LEU A 48 -31.03 17.74 30.10
N HIS A 49 -31.72 16.63 30.10
CA HIS A 49 -33.18 16.57 30.09
C HIS A 49 -33.74 15.74 31.28
N GLY A 50 -32.89 15.07 32.04
CA GLY A 50 -33.32 14.18 33.10
C GLY A 50 -33.53 12.74 32.63
N PRO A 51 -33.61 11.76 33.58
CA PRO A 51 -33.84 10.38 33.28
C PRO A 51 -35.24 10.14 32.69
N ASP A 52 -35.35 9.28 31.71
CA ASP A 52 -36.59 8.78 31.09
C ASP A 52 -37.47 9.88 30.38
N VAL A 53 -36.94 11.05 30.17
CA VAL A 53 -37.66 12.17 29.47
C VAL A 53 -37.60 12.01 27.95
N VAL A 54 -36.59 11.39 27.41
CA VAL A 54 -36.40 11.18 25.97
C VAL A 54 -36.53 9.70 25.64
N THR A 55 -37.35 9.38 24.65
CA THR A 55 -37.52 7.98 24.21
C THR A 55 -36.28 7.54 23.43
N PHE A 56 -35.58 6.52 23.96
CA PHE A 56 -34.43 5.94 23.28
C PHE A 56 -34.87 4.93 22.21
N PRO A 57 -34.29 5.01 21.02
CA PRO A 57 -34.53 4.02 19.99
C PRO A 57 -33.93 2.65 20.39
N SER A 58 -34.44 1.59 19.76
CA SER A 58 -33.82 0.26 19.91
C SER A 58 -32.34 0.30 19.46
N THR A 59 -31.49 -0.55 20.03
CA THR A 59 -30.07 -0.61 19.69
C THR A 59 -29.83 -0.77 18.18
N ALA A 60 -30.67 -1.59 17.52
CA ALA A 60 -30.60 -1.80 16.09
C ALA A 60 -30.95 -0.55 15.27
N SER A 61 -31.98 0.16 15.71
CA SER A 61 -32.38 1.44 15.08
C SER A 61 -31.34 2.53 15.33
N ALA A 62 -30.80 2.63 16.55
CA ALA A 62 -29.74 3.55 16.91
C ALA A 62 -28.47 3.30 16.07
N TYR A 63 -28.07 2.06 15.85
CA TYR A 63 -26.92 1.74 15.00
C TYR A 63 -27.12 2.16 13.55
N ARG A 64 -28.31 1.92 12.98
CA ARG A 64 -28.65 2.41 11.62
C ARG A 64 -28.63 3.93 11.53
N ALA A 65 -29.17 4.62 12.53
CA ALA A 65 -29.12 6.08 12.59
C ALA A 65 -27.67 6.60 12.67
N LEU A 66 -26.81 5.98 13.51
CA LEU A 66 -25.39 6.33 13.57
C LEU A 66 -24.67 6.09 12.23
N ASP A 67 -24.96 4.99 11.52
CA ASP A 67 -24.41 4.75 10.20
C ASP A 67 -24.81 5.81 9.18
N GLU A 68 -26.06 6.27 9.24
CA GLU A 68 -26.55 7.33 8.38
C GLU A 68 -25.90 8.68 8.71
N LEU A 69 -25.84 9.04 9.99
CA LEU A 69 -25.24 10.31 10.46
C LEU A 69 -23.74 10.37 10.20
N THR A 70 -23.06 9.22 10.15
CA THR A 70 -21.62 9.15 9.89
C THR A 70 -21.28 8.81 8.45
N ARG A 71 -22.27 8.75 7.56
CA ARG A 71 -22.06 8.50 6.14
C ARG A 71 -21.13 9.58 5.55
N GLY A 72 -19.97 9.12 5.06
CA GLY A 72 -18.91 10.01 4.55
C GLY A 72 -17.92 10.53 5.60
N ARG A 73 -18.16 10.33 6.90
CA ARG A 73 -17.28 10.81 7.99
C ARG A 73 -16.26 9.76 8.47
N GLY A 74 -16.16 8.60 8.04
CA GLY A 74 -15.15 7.61 8.49
C GLY A 74 -15.05 7.42 10.04
N THR A 75 -16.06 7.80 10.82
CA THR A 75 -16.05 7.80 12.29
C THR A 75 -15.88 6.41 12.89
N PHE A 76 -16.49 5.39 12.27
CA PHE A 76 -16.43 4.01 12.70
C PHE A 76 -15.61 3.10 11.79
N ALA A 77 -15.24 3.56 10.60
CA ALA A 77 -14.50 2.80 9.60
C ALA A 77 -13.14 3.45 9.28
N GLY A 78 -12.16 2.64 8.90
CA GLY A 78 -10.82 3.12 8.54
C GLY A 78 -9.90 3.31 9.77
N SER A 79 -8.59 3.46 9.58
CA SER A 79 -7.64 3.80 10.65
C SER A 79 -7.57 5.33 10.82
N THR A 80 -7.17 5.81 11.99
CA THR A 80 -6.90 7.24 12.23
C THR A 80 -5.88 7.78 11.20
N LYS A 81 -4.92 6.94 10.81
CA LYS A 81 -3.95 7.22 9.74
C LYS A 81 -4.67 7.41 8.38
N ALA A 82 -5.65 6.56 8.06
CA ALA A 82 -6.42 6.68 6.83
C ALA A 82 -7.31 7.94 6.81
N LYS A 83 -7.90 8.33 7.94
CA LYS A 83 -8.68 9.58 8.07
C LYS A 83 -7.81 10.82 7.82
N ARG A 84 -6.66 10.89 8.50
CA ARG A 84 -5.69 11.99 8.27
C ARG A 84 -5.20 12.01 6.82
N SER A 85 -5.01 10.84 6.25
CA SER A 85 -4.65 10.67 4.84
C SER A 85 -5.71 11.23 3.90
N ILE A 86 -7.00 10.98 4.16
CA ILE A 86 -8.10 11.49 3.34
C ILE A 86 -8.28 13.01 3.55
N ALA A 87 -8.23 13.48 4.79
CA ALA A 87 -8.38 14.90 5.12
C ALA A 87 -7.26 15.78 4.55
N ASN A 88 -6.03 15.24 4.52
CA ASN A 88 -4.87 15.93 3.95
C ASN A 88 -4.73 15.71 2.44
N ARG A 89 -5.69 15.06 1.78
CA ARG A 89 -5.63 14.86 0.34
C ARG A 89 -5.88 16.21 -0.35
N PRO A 90 -4.90 16.76 -1.10
CA PRO A 90 -5.13 17.99 -1.84
C PRO A 90 -6.30 17.85 -2.81
N ALA A 91 -7.06 18.91 -3.02
CA ALA A 91 -8.29 18.90 -3.82
C ALA A 91 -8.06 18.85 -5.35
N ALA A 92 -6.81 18.90 -5.81
CA ALA A 92 -6.48 18.92 -7.24
C ALA A 92 -6.44 17.52 -7.86
N PRO A 93 -6.83 17.37 -9.14
CA PRO A 93 -6.66 16.13 -9.84
C PRO A 93 -5.17 15.80 -9.98
N TYR A 94 -4.76 14.67 -9.43
CA TYR A 94 -3.39 14.18 -9.60
C TYR A 94 -3.28 13.43 -10.92
N GLY A 95 -2.33 13.85 -11.76
CA GLY A 95 -1.90 13.04 -12.89
C GLY A 95 -1.34 11.70 -12.39
N ARG A 96 -1.62 10.64 -13.12
CA ARG A 96 -0.98 9.34 -12.89
C ARG A 96 0.46 9.42 -13.38
N LEU A 97 1.42 8.89 -12.61
CA LEU A 97 2.76 8.69 -13.11
C LEU A 97 2.72 7.65 -14.24
N THR A 98 3.17 8.05 -15.43
CA THR A 98 3.24 7.19 -16.62
C THR A 98 4.65 7.24 -17.16
N ALA A 99 5.15 6.10 -17.59
CA ALA A 99 6.42 6.01 -18.29
C ALA A 99 6.19 5.89 -19.80
N SER A 100 7.05 6.49 -20.59
CA SER A 100 7.03 6.45 -22.07
C SER A 100 7.94 5.37 -22.64
N ARG A 101 8.92 4.91 -21.86
CA ARG A 101 9.93 3.91 -22.27
C ARG A 101 10.42 3.10 -21.07
N PRO A 102 11.03 1.91 -21.30
CA PRO A 102 11.69 1.16 -20.25
C PRO A 102 12.81 1.96 -19.60
N GLY A 103 12.94 1.86 -18.27
CA GLY A 103 13.97 2.51 -17.47
C GLY A 103 13.73 3.98 -17.14
N GLU A 104 12.71 4.63 -17.72
CA GLU A 104 12.38 6.02 -17.39
C GLU A 104 12.02 6.18 -15.90
N PHE A 105 11.15 5.32 -15.40
CA PHE A 105 10.80 5.25 -13.97
C PHE A 105 10.89 3.82 -13.48
N VAL A 106 11.70 3.61 -12.45
CA VAL A 106 11.78 2.33 -11.74
C VAL A 106 11.26 2.51 -10.33
N LEU A 107 10.24 1.72 -9.98
CA LEU A 107 9.62 1.74 -8.66
C LEU A 107 10.39 0.82 -7.72
N LEU A 108 10.89 1.35 -6.61
CA LEU A 108 11.49 0.57 -5.52
C LEU A 108 10.60 0.59 -4.30
N ASP A 109 10.37 -0.60 -3.75
CA ASP A 109 9.59 -0.73 -2.53
C ASP A 109 10.01 -1.97 -1.74
N THR A 110 9.66 -2.00 -0.46
CA THR A 110 9.95 -3.12 0.43
C THR A 110 8.70 -3.52 1.19
N THR A 111 8.47 -4.82 1.30
CA THR A 111 7.42 -5.39 2.13
C THR A 111 7.98 -6.49 3.02
N PRO A 112 7.57 -6.57 4.30
CA PRO A 112 7.82 -7.77 5.08
C PRO A 112 6.97 -8.92 4.51
N LEU A 113 7.59 -10.07 4.33
CA LEU A 113 6.89 -11.28 3.92
C LEU A 113 6.16 -11.91 5.12
N ASN A 114 4.93 -12.37 4.91
CA ASN A 114 4.13 -13.05 5.92
C ASN A 114 4.52 -14.54 6.09
N VAL A 115 5.79 -14.86 5.81
CA VAL A 115 6.34 -16.20 5.96
C VAL A 115 7.60 -16.15 6.80
N PHE A 116 7.85 -17.24 7.54
CA PHE A 116 9.08 -17.39 8.29
C PHE A 116 10.11 -18.16 7.46
N ALA A 117 11.33 -17.65 7.44
CA ALA A 117 12.48 -18.32 6.86
C ALA A 117 13.51 -18.65 7.95
N VAL A 118 14.31 -19.69 7.73
CA VAL A 118 15.43 -20.00 8.61
C VAL A 118 16.65 -19.24 8.13
N ALA A 119 17.19 -18.36 8.99
CA ALA A 119 18.42 -17.65 8.69
C ALA A 119 19.60 -18.65 8.60
N PRO A 120 20.29 -18.75 7.45
CA PRO A 120 21.26 -19.81 7.20
C PRO A 120 22.47 -19.76 8.15
N VAL A 121 22.81 -18.59 8.65
CA VAL A 121 23.97 -18.40 9.55
C VAL A 121 23.63 -18.69 11.02
N THR A 122 22.43 -18.32 11.45
CA THR A 122 22.06 -18.41 12.88
C THR A 122 21.13 -19.57 13.20
N GLY A 123 20.53 -20.21 12.19
CA GLY A 123 19.50 -21.26 12.33
C GLY A 123 18.18 -20.76 12.96
N LYS A 124 18.02 -19.45 13.16
CA LYS A 124 16.82 -18.87 13.79
C LYS A 124 15.74 -18.59 12.76
N TRP A 125 14.49 -18.73 13.17
CA TRP A 125 13.34 -18.28 12.39
C TRP A 125 13.32 -16.77 12.34
N VAL A 126 13.23 -16.21 11.15
CA VAL A 126 13.17 -14.77 10.90
C VAL A 126 12.11 -14.47 9.87
N CYS A 127 11.41 -13.35 10.02
CA CYS A 127 10.66 -12.75 8.92
C CYS A 127 11.67 -12.06 8.00
N ALA A 128 11.51 -12.23 6.70
CA ALA A 128 12.35 -11.57 5.71
C ALA A 128 11.60 -10.39 5.09
N ASP A 129 12.32 -9.30 4.85
CA ASP A 129 11.86 -8.22 4.00
C ASP A 129 12.19 -8.55 2.54
N LEU A 130 11.24 -8.33 1.65
CA LEU A 130 11.46 -8.38 0.20
C LEU A 130 11.53 -6.96 -0.34
N THR A 131 12.68 -6.60 -0.89
CA THR A 131 12.86 -5.36 -1.65
C THR A 131 12.83 -5.69 -3.13
N VAL A 132 12.07 -4.90 -3.91
CA VAL A 132 11.91 -5.14 -5.35
C VAL A 132 12.08 -3.84 -6.13
N ALA A 133 12.65 -3.95 -7.34
CA ALA A 133 12.69 -2.91 -8.36
C ALA A 133 11.83 -3.35 -9.54
N ILE A 134 10.83 -2.55 -9.90
CA ILE A 134 9.92 -2.82 -11.02
C ILE A 134 9.95 -1.65 -12.00
N ASP A 135 10.19 -1.93 -13.27
CA ASP A 135 10.07 -0.94 -14.32
C ASP A 135 8.61 -0.52 -14.53
N LEU A 136 8.35 0.78 -14.49
CA LEU A 136 6.98 1.31 -14.59
C LEU A 136 6.38 1.09 -15.98
N TYR A 137 7.18 1.09 -17.04
CA TYR A 137 6.72 0.92 -18.42
C TYR A 137 6.39 -0.56 -18.72
N SER A 138 7.38 -1.43 -18.62
CA SER A 138 7.26 -2.84 -19.00
C SER A 138 6.61 -3.72 -17.93
N ARG A 139 6.58 -3.26 -16.67
CA ARG A 139 6.17 -4.02 -15.48
C ARG A 139 7.09 -5.18 -15.13
N CYS A 140 8.24 -5.26 -15.77
CA CYS A 140 9.26 -6.27 -15.46
C CYS A 140 9.87 -6.02 -14.08
N VAL A 141 10.08 -7.09 -13.34
CA VAL A 141 10.92 -7.08 -12.14
C VAL A 141 12.37 -7.01 -12.59
N LEU A 142 13.05 -5.93 -12.25
CA LEU A 142 14.44 -5.68 -12.63
C LEU A 142 15.44 -6.20 -11.60
N GLY A 143 15.06 -6.24 -10.34
CA GLY A 143 15.85 -6.75 -9.26
C GLY A 143 14.97 -7.08 -8.06
N LEU A 144 15.38 -8.05 -7.28
CA LEU A 144 14.71 -8.40 -6.04
C LEU A 144 15.71 -8.94 -5.03
N ARG A 145 15.49 -8.62 -3.76
CA ARG A 145 16.36 -9.09 -2.69
C ARG A 145 15.57 -9.44 -1.45
N LEU A 146 15.84 -10.62 -0.91
CA LEU A 146 15.37 -11.05 0.39
C LEU A 146 16.40 -10.69 1.45
N THR A 147 15.97 -9.95 2.45
CA THR A 147 16.82 -9.54 3.57
C THR A 147 16.27 -10.13 4.87
N PRO A 148 17.05 -10.94 5.60
CA PRO A 148 16.64 -11.40 6.93
C PRO A 148 16.50 -10.22 7.90
N GLY A 149 15.31 -10.02 8.46
CA GLY A 149 14.99 -8.86 9.28
C GLY A 149 14.70 -7.61 8.44
N SER A 150 15.13 -6.44 8.90
CA SER A 150 14.78 -5.17 8.24
C SER A 150 15.75 -4.80 7.13
N THR A 151 15.21 -4.34 6.00
CA THR A 151 15.94 -3.81 4.85
C THR A 151 16.82 -2.62 5.24
N LYS A 152 18.05 -2.62 4.77
CA LYS A 152 19.05 -1.56 4.95
C LYS A 152 19.38 -0.89 3.60
N SER A 153 20.09 0.24 3.67
CA SER A 153 20.53 0.96 2.46
C SER A 153 21.40 0.12 1.53
N ILE A 154 22.21 -0.77 2.07
CA ILE A 154 23.04 -1.69 1.27
C ILE A 154 22.18 -2.68 0.45
N ASP A 155 21.04 -3.11 0.99
CA ASP A 155 20.12 -4.01 0.30
C ASP A 155 19.44 -3.28 -0.87
N VAL A 156 19.04 -2.02 -0.66
CA VAL A 156 18.51 -1.15 -1.73
C VAL A 156 19.53 -0.96 -2.85
N SER A 157 20.79 -0.68 -2.50
CA SER A 157 21.88 -0.55 -3.47
C SER A 157 22.13 -1.86 -4.22
N GLY A 158 22.01 -3.01 -3.52
CA GLY A 158 22.10 -4.33 -4.14
C GLY A 158 21.02 -4.57 -5.18
N VAL A 159 19.76 -4.19 -4.89
CA VAL A 159 18.64 -4.30 -5.84
C VAL A 159 18.85 -3.38 -7.05
N LEU A 160 19.38 -2.17 -6.85
CA LEU A 160 19.74 -1.27 -7.95
C LEU A 160 20.85 -1.85 -8.81
N ALA A 161 21.91 -2.40 -8.21
CA ALA A 161 22.99 -3.05 -8.95
C ALA A 161 22.47 -4.24 -9.77
N GLU A 162 21.57 -5.04 -9.21
CA GLU A 162 20.92 -6.14 -9.90
C GLU A 162 20.03 -5.68 -11.07
N ALA A 163 19.32 -4.57 -10.90
CA ALA A 163 18.52 -3.99 -11.99
C ALA A 163 19.36 -3.53 -13.18
N MET A 164 20.58 -3.07 -12.94
CA MET A 164 21.51 -2.60 -13.98
C MET A 164 22.25 -3.73 -14.67
N GLN A 165 22.25 -4.94 -14.10
CA GLN A 165 22.93 -6.11 -14.70
C GLN A 165 21.97 -6.90 -15.57
N PRO A 166 22.42 -7.46 -16.69
CA PRO A 166 21.64 -8.45 -17.43
C PRO A 166 21.38 -9.67 -16.53
N PHE A 167 20.18 -10.19 -16.57
CA PHE A 167 19.85 -11.41 -15.85
C PHE A 167 20.33 -12.63 -16.65
N ASP A 168 21.31 -13.34 -16.11
CA ASP A 168 21.84 -14.56 -16.67
C ASP A 168 21.12 -15.78 -16.06
N LEU A 169 20.57 -16.65 -16.89
CA LEU A 169 19.99 -17.89 -16.40
C LEU A 169 21.09 -18.80 -15.88
N PRO A 170 21.01 -19.29 -14.63
CA PRO A 170 21.92 -20.32 -14.17
C PRO A 170 21.90 -21.50 -15.12
N GLY A 171 23.08 -21.99 -15.56
CA GLY A 171 23.17 -23.13 -16.47
C GLY A 171 22.50 -24.42 -15.96
N SER A 172 22.21 -24.48 -14.64
CA SER A 172 21.46 -25.57 -14.00
C SER A 172 19.96 -25.57 -14.31
N TRP A 173 19.42 -24.46 -14.81
CA TRP A 173 17.98 -24.37 -15.10
C TRP A 173 17.58 -24.97 -16.45
N GLY A 174 18.53 -25.19 -17.36
CA GLY A 174 18.34 -25.87 -18.63
C GLY A 174 17.07 -25.48 -19.39
N THR A 175 16.53 -26.39 -20.17
CA THR A 175 15.29 -26.25 -20.92
C THR A 175 14.01 -26.18 -20.01
N ALA A 176 14.13 -26.58 -18.75
CA ALA A 176 13.02 -26.52 -17.78
C ALA A 176 12.70 -25.09 -17.33
N ALA A 177 13.60 -24.14 -17.57
CA ALA A 177 13.34 -22.71 -17.32
C ALA A 177 12.43 -22.03 -18.36
N ARG A 178 11.81 -22.77 -19.26
CA ARG A 178 10.68 -22.29 -20.05
C ARG A 178 9.55 -21.98 -19.09
N VAL A 179 9.46 -20.74 -18.71
CA VAL A 179 8.29 -20.24 -17.96
C VAL A 179 7.10 -20.46 -18.89
N PRO A 180 6.11 -21.28 -18.53
CA PRO A 180 4.93 -21.49 -19.35
C PRO A 180 4.06 -20.23 -19.29
N TYR A 181 4.48 -19.18 -19.99
CA TYR A 181 3.67 -17.99 -20.16
C TYR A 181 2.64 -18.30 -21.24
N HIS A 182 1.46 -18.71 -20.81
CA HIS A 182 0.33 -18.89 -21.71
C HIS A 182 0.03 -17.56 -22.41
N GLY A 183 0.18 -17.50 -23.71
CA GLY A 183 -0.20 -16.37 -24.55
C GLY A 183 0.93 -15.47 -25.04
N VAL A 184 2.19 -15.73 -24.71
CA VAL A 184 3.34 -15.05 -25.32
C VAL A 184 3.83 -15.90 -26.51
N PRO A 185 3.93 -15.34 -27.74
CA PRO A 185 4.51 -16.05 -28.87
C PRO A 185 5.94 -16.50 -28.55
N ASP A 186 6.28 -17.75 -28.92
CA ASP A 186 7.63 -18.31 -28.72
C ASP A 186 8.74 -17.44 -29.35
N THR A 187 8.41 -16.66 -30.37
CA THR A 187 9.32 -15.73 -31.03
C THR A 187 9.71 -14.53 -30.16
N VAL A 188 8.95 -14.25 -29.10
CA VAL A 188 9.23 -13.16 -28.14
C VAL A 188 10.00 -13.69 -26.94
N LEU A 189 9.96 -15.00 -26.71
CA LEU A 189 10.75 -15.67 -25.67
C LEU A 189 12.17 -15.81 -26.17
N VAL A 190 13.14 -15.50 -25.31
CA VAL A 190 14.55 -15.72 -25.61
C VAL A 190 14.75 -17.23 -25.78
N ASP A 191 15.06 -17.66 -26.99
CA ASP A 191 15.35 -19.05 -27.27
C ASP A 191 16.72 -19.44 -26.65
N PRO A 192 16.76 -20.30 -25.62
CA PRO A 192 18.02 -20.68 -24.96
C PRO A 192 18.96 -21.47 -25.85
N THR A 193 18.53 -21.87 -27.06
CA THR A 193 19.41 -22.56 -28.05
C THR A 193 20.12 -21.58 -28.98
N ARG A 194 19.73 -20.29 -28.99
CA ARG A 194 20.42 -19.25 -29.76
C ARG A 194 21.64 -18.77 -28.98
N THR A 195 22.81 -19.08 -29.48
CA THR A 195 24.11 -18.86 -28.81
C THR A 195 24.51 -17.40 -28.64
N ASP A 196 23.90 -16.48 -29.37
CA ASP A 196 24.22 -15.04 -29.38
C ASP A 196 23.33 -14.20 -28.45
N VAL A 197 22.10 -14.66 -28.16
CA VAL A 197 21.12 -13.97 -27.32
C VAL A 197 20.64 -14.83 -26.14
N ALA A 198 21.02 -16.09 -26.14
CA ALA A 198 20.46 -17.16 -25.29
C ALA A 198 20.82 -17.06 -23.81
N ARG A 199 21.72 -16.16 -23.46
CA ARG A 199 22.29 -16.09 -22.11
C ARG A 199 21.49 -15.20 -21.17
N PHE A 200 20.76 -14.23 -21.72
CA PHE A 200 20.09 -13.22 -20.93
C PHE A 200 18.58 -13.30 -21.11
N THR A 201 17.86 -13.52 -20.03
CA THR A 201 16.38 -13.45 -20.02
C THR A 201 15.88 -12.02 -19.88
N ARG A 202 16.76 -11.12 -19.46
CA ARG A 202 16.44 -9.71 -19.26
C ARG A 202 17.71 -8.86 -19.47
N ALA A 203 17.57 -7.78 -20.25
CA ALA A 203 18.62 -6.78 -20.35
C ALA A 203 18.76 -6.02 -19.02
N GLY A 204 19.98 -5.61 -18.68
CA GLY A 204 20.21 -4.66 -17.62
C GLY A 204 19.63 -3.29 -18.00
N ILE A 205 19.02 -2.60 -17.05
CA ILE A 205 18.43 -1.28 -17.25
C ILE A 205 19.05 -0.32 -16.25
N LEU A 206 19.68 0.74 -16.73
CA LEU A 206 20.07 1.90 -15.92
C LEU A 206 18.83 2.78 -15.75
N PRO A 207 18.26 2.91 -14.53
CA PRO A 207 17.11 3.76 -14.30
C PRO A 207 17.45 5.24 -14.55
N GLU A 208 16.58 5.99 -15.21
CA GLU A 208 16.70 7.46 -15.26
C GLU A 208 16.21 8.08 -13.95
N THR A 209 15.11 7.54 -13.43
CA THR A 209 14.53 7.98 -12.16
C THR A 209 14.05 6.78 -11.36
N ILE A 210 14.46 6.71 -10.10
CA ILE A 210 13.87 5.78 -9.15
C ILE A 210 12.77 6.46 -8.35
N VAL A 211 11.63 5.80 -8.21
CA VAL A 211 10.51 6.23 -7.38
C VAL A 211 10.51 5.40 -6.11
N VAL A 212 10.73 6.05 -4.97
CA VAL A 212 10.94 5.38 -3.68
C VAL A 212 9.94 5.86 -2.64
N ASP A 213 9.71 5.07 -1.60
CA ASP A 213 8.96 5.55 -0.43
C ASP A 213 9.84 6.48 0.43
N HIS A 214 9.20 7.21 1.35
CA HIS A 214 9.89 8.08 2.33
C HIS A 214 10.63 7.27 3.42
N GLY A 215 10.82 5.98 3.22
CA GLY A 215 11.56 5.11 4.14
C GLY A 215 13.05 5.48 4.21
N ARG A 216 13.61 5.48 5.42
CA ARG A 216 15.03 5.81 5.66
C ARG A 216 16.02 5.03 4.79
N PRO A 217 15.86 3.72 4.51
CA PRO A 217 16.80 2.98 3.68
C PRO A 217 16.94 3.56 2.26
N PHE A 218 15.84 4.03 1.68
CA PHE A 218 15.78 4.54 0.30
C PHE A 218 16.35 5.95 0.14
N LEU A 219 16.22 6.78 1.17
CA LEU A 219 16.69 8.18 1.18
C LEU A 219 17.97 8.34 2.01
N SER A 220 18.71 7.26 2.25
CA SER A 220 19.98 7.31 2.95
C SER A 220 21.05 8.00 2.10
N GLU A 221 22.03 8.62 2.75
CA GLU A 221 23.18 9.26 2.08
C GLU A 221 23.91 8.28 1.14
N HIS A 222 24.00 7.01 1.54
CA HIS A 222 24.61 5.97 0.72
C HIS A 222 23.90 5.78 -0.63
N VAL A 223 22.56 5.64 -0.61
CA VAL A 223 21.75 5.44 -1.83
C VAL A 223 21.73 6.72 -2.68
N THR A 224 21.55 7.89 -2.04
CA THR A 224 21.50 9.17 -2.76
C THR A 224 22.83 9.50 -3.44
N THR A 225 23.95 9.22 -2.79
CA THR A 225 25.29 9.41 -3.37
C THR A 225 25.54 8.44 -4.52
N ALA A 226 25.16 7.16 -4.35
CA ALA A 226 25.29 6.16 -5.43
C ALA A 226 24.45 6.57 -6.67
N CYS A 227 23.21 6.96 -6.48
CA CYS A 227 22.34 7.43 -7.56
C CYS A 227 22.91 8.68 -8.25
N ALA A 228 23.39 9.67 -7.48
CA ALA A 228 23.98 10.87 -8.04
C ALA A 228 25.20 10.58 -8.92
N ARG A 229 26.07 9.64 -8.50
CA ARG A 229 27.23 9.21 -9.29
C ARG A 229 26.86 8.49 -10.59
N LEU A 230 25.73 7.81 -10.60
CA LEU A 230 25.20 7.09 -11.77
C LEU A 230 24.29 7.95 -12.65
N GLY A 231 24.05 9.20 -12.28
CA GLY A 231 23.11 10.08 -12.99
C GLY A 231 21.64 9.69 -12.82
N ILE A 232 21.32 8.92 -11.77
CA ILE A 232 19.96 8.48 -11.47
C ILE A 232 19.26 9.52 -10.59
N SER A 233 18.11 10.00 -11.03
CA SER A 233 17.26 10.88 -10.21
C SER A 233 16.48 10.09 -9.16
N ILE A 234 16.28 10.67 -7.98
CA ILE A 234 15.45 10.07 -6.94
C ILE A 234 14.19 10.92 -6.78
N GLN A 235 13.05 10.29 -6.98
CA GLN A 235 11.73 10.89 -6.78
C GLN A 235 11.03 10.19 -5.62
N PRO A 236 10.87 10.84 -4.46
CA PRO A 236 10.03 10.32 -3.41
C PRO A 236 8.59 10.18 -3.92
N ALA A 237 7.98 9.03 -3.67
CA ALA A 237 6.58 8.81 -4.05
C ALA A 237 5.70 9.86 -3.38
N ARG A 238 4.76 10.40 -4.13
CA ARG A 238 3.83 11.40 -3.59
C ARG A 238 3.04 10.78 -2.43
N ILE A 239 2.89 11.54 -1.36
CA ILE A 239 2.13 11.09 -0.18
C ILE A 239 0.68 10.78 -0.56
N TYR A 240 0.18 11.41 -1.62
CA TYR A 240 -1.14 11.22 -2.24
C TYR A 240 -1.04 11.53 -3.74
N PRO A 241 -1.48 10.70 -4.66
CA PRO A 241 -2.39 9.57 -4.58
C PRO A 241 -1.67 8.21 -4.49
N PRO A 242 -2.34 7.15 -3.99
CA PRO A 242 -1.78 5.80 -3.88
C PRO A 242 -1.51 5.12 -5.25
N THR A 243 -1.81 5.80 -6.35
CA THR A 243 -1.72 5.24 -7.71
C THR A 243 -0.30 5.09 -8.25
N ASP A 244 0.67 5.86 -7.73
CA ASP A 244 2.03 5.85 -8.27
C ASP A 244 2.75 4.52 -8.01
N LYS A 245 2.46 3.85 -6.90
CA LYS A 245 3.02 2.55 -6.51
C LYS A 245 2.12 1.36 -6.78
N SER A 246 0.97 1.56 -7.41
CA SER A 246 0.01 0.48 -7.66
C SER A 246 0.58 -0.78 -8.35
N PRO A 247 1.62 -0.71 -9.22
CA PRO A 247 2.23 -1.90 -9.79
C PRO A 247 2.97 -2.75 -8.76
N VAL A 248 3.73 -2.11 -7.87
CA VAL A 248 4.49 -2.81 -6.82
C VAL A 248 3.55 -3.40 -5.77
N GLU A 249 2.53 -2.65 -5.34
CA GLU A 249 1.51 -3.14 -4.42
C GLU A 249 0.76 -4.35 -4.98
N ARG A 250 0.49 -4.34 -6.28
CA ARG A 250 -0.17 -5.45 -6.97
C ARG A 250 0.75 -6.68 -7.06
N PHE A 251 2.03 -6.46 -7.33
CA PHE A 251 3.05 -7.52 -7.32
C PHE A 251 3.14 -8.17 -5.93
N PHE A 252 3.27 -7.39 -4.87
CA PHE A 252 3.33 -7.90 -3.50
C PHE A 252 2.08 -8.69 -3.11
N ARG A 253 0.89 -8.21 -3.49
CA ARG A 253 -0.36 -8.93 -3.23
C ARG A 253 -0.41 -10.29 -3.94
N THR A 254 0.07 -10.35 -5.19
CA THR A 254 0.16 -11.60 -5.93
C THR A 254 1.16 -12.56 -5.28
N LEU A 255 2.31 -12.04 -4.86
CA LEU A 255 3.32 -12.84 -4.17
C LEU A 255 2.81 -13.39 -2.83
N ASP A 256 2.16 -12.56 -2.02
CA ASP A 256 1.55 -12.98 -0.74
C ASP A 256 0.53 -14.12 -0.96
N SER A 257 -0.26 -14.03 -2.03
CA SER A 257 -1.22 -15.09 -2.37
C SER A 257 -0.50 -16.41 -2.72
N LEU A 258 0.58 -16.35 -3.50
CA LEU A 258 1.36 -17.54 -3.89
C LEU A 258 2.13 -18.17 -2.72
N LEU A 259 2.51 -17.39 -1.72
CA LEU A 259 3.24 -17.90 -0.55
C LEU A 259 2.32 -18.51 0.52
N GLN A 260 1.00 -18.34 0.39
CA GLN A 260 0.00 -18.88 1.31
C GLN A 260 -0.63 -20.20 0.80
N GLU A 261 -0.37 -20.58 -0.46
CA GLU A 261 -0.71 -21.89 -1.03
C GLU A 261 0.30 -22.97 -0.63
#